data_de7c4ce80432fd780f6dabb3e869a5e7
#
_entry.id   de7c4ce80432fd780f6dabb3e869a5e7
#
_cell.length_a   1.000
_cell.length_b   1.000
_cell.length_c   1.000
_cell.angle_alpha   90.00
_cell.angle_beta   90.00
_cell.angle_gamma   90.00
#
_symmetry.space_group_name_H-M   'P 1'
#
loop_
_entity.id
_entity.type
_entity.pdbx_description
1 polymer ?
#
loop_
_entity_poly.entity_id
_entity_poly.type
_entity_poly.pdbx_seq_one_letter_code
_entity_poly.pdbx_strand_id
1 'polypeptide(L)'
;MSEMSLPLPRFIRRRPALAAVVLAVAFAGIGYGLRYSWVEPEAIGNMCKSAQAVWWCPLRTGLIVATEWKGVGYLSVAFALLSLAPPYRRAIIFAFIAMAIGGAGLVLYNATVAGPGLLLALLRLAWIESRHA
;
A
#
# COMPACT_ATOMS: atom_id res chain seq x y z
N MET A 1 8.21 25.64 -13.00
CA MET A 1 7.72 24.25 -13.07
C MET A 1 6.21 24.24 -13.15
N SER A 2 5.74 23.81 -14.29
CA SER A 2 4.31 23.59 -14.41
C SER A 2 3.91 22.55 -13.40
N GLU A 3 3.35 22.98 -12.34
CA GLU A 3 2.71 22.10 -11.40
C GLU A 3 1.64 21.33 -12.17
N MET A 4 1.88 20.05 -12.38
CA MET A 4 0.78 19.20 -12.75
C MET A 4 -0.16 19.18 -11.54
N SER A 5 -1.08 20.13 -11.57
CA SER A 5 -2.11 20.21 -10.57
C SER A 5 -3.09 19.08 -10.83
N LEU A 6 -2.79 17.89 -10.32
CA LEU A 6 -3.80 16.89 -10.12
C LEU A 6 -4.82 17.51 -9.17
N PRO A 7 -6.09 17.69 -9.59
CA PRO A 7 -7.09 18.24 -8.68
C PRO A 7 -7.36 17.24 -7.57
N LEU A 8 -6.68 17.40 -6.46
CA LEU A 8 -6.97 16.61 -5.27
C LEU A 8 -8.35 17.02 -4.73
N PRO A 9 -9.22 16.07 -4.39
CA PRO A 9 -10.49 16.37 -3.77
C PRO A 9 -10.30 17.22 -2.50
N ARG A 10 -11.28 18.08 -2.20
CA ARG A 10 -11.21 18.95 -1.02
C ARG A 10 -10.95 18.17 0.26
N PHE A 11 -11.54 16.99 0.40
CA PHE A 11 -11.38 16.13 1.57
C PHE A 11 -9.91 15.76 1.78
N ILE A 12 -9.22 15.36 0.72
CA ILE A 12 -7.80 14.98 0.78
C ILE A 12 -6.93 16.19 1.16
N ARG A 13 -7.26 17.37 0.63
CA ARG A 13 -6.51 18.58 0.94
C ARG A 13 -6.70 19.03 2.39
N ARG A 14 -7.91 18.85 2.94
CA ARG A 14 -8.23 19.30 4.31
C ARG A 14 -7.74 18.33 5.37
N ARG A 15 -7.88 17.03 5.13
CA ARG A 15 -7.53 16.00 6.11
C ARG A 15 -6.80 14.84 5.44
N PRO A 16 -5.55 15.07 5.02
CA PRO A 16 -4.79 14.04 4.32
C PRO A 16 -4.55 12.81 5.20
N ALA A 17 -4.32 12.99 6.50
CA ALA A 17 -4.08 11.86 7.41
C ALA A 17 -5.31 10.95 7.50
N LEU A 18 -6.51 11.52 7.65
CA LEU A 18 -7.74 10.74 7.72
C LEU A 18 -8.03 10.02 6.40
N ALA A 19 -7.85 10.72 5.27
CA ALA A 19 -8.02 10.13 3.95
C ALA A 19 -7.07 8.96 3.74
N ALA A 20 -5.82 9.10 4.19
CA ALA A 20 -4.82 8.03 4.09
C ALA A 20 -5.19 6.82 4.95
N VAL A 21 -5.72 7.02 6.14
CA VAL A 21 -6.19 5.92 6.99
C VAL A 21 -7.32 5.16 6.31
N VAL A 22 -8.29 5.87 5.73
CA VAL A 22 -9.39 5.25 4.98
C VAL A 22 -8.83 4.43 3.81
N LEU A 23 -7.86 4.97 3.09
CA LEU A 23 -7.20 4.28 1.97
C LEU A 23 -6.47 3.02 2.45
N ALA A 24 -5.75 3.11 3.56
CA ALA A 24 -5.04 1.96 4.13
C ALA A 24 -6.02 0.85 4.54
N VAL A 25 -7.14 1.22 5.16
CA VAL A 25 -8.18 0.26 5.55
C VAL A 25 -8.79 -0.40 4.30
N ALA A 26 -9.05 0.37 3.25
CA ALA A 26 -9.58 -0.16 1.99
C ALA A 26 -8.60 -1.17 1.38
N PHE A 27 -7.31 -0.85 1.31
CA PHE A 27 -6.31 -1.76 0.77
C PHE A 27 -6.05 -2.95 1.69
N ALA A 28 -6.19 -2.80 2.99
CA ALA A 28 -6.17 -3.93 3.93
C ALA A 28 -7.33 -4.88 3.64
N GLY A 29 -8.51 -4.36 3.36
CA GLY A 29 -9.67 -5.16 2.95
C GLY A 29 -9.43 -5.90 1.63
N ILE A 30 -8.84 -5.23 0.65
CA ILE A 30 -8.45 -5.87 -0.62
C ILE A 30 -7.43 -6.97 -0.37
N GLY A 31 -6.41 -6.70 0.45
CA GLY A 31 -5.40 -7.70 0.82
C GLY A 31 -6.01 -8.90 1.54
N TYR A 32 -6.96 -8.66 2.43
CA TYR A 32 -7.69 -9.72 3.10
C TYR A 32 -8.43 -10.61 2.10
N GLY A 33 -9.12 -10.00 1.15
CA GLY A 33 -9.81 -10.72 0.09
C GLY A 33 -8.86 -11.55 -0.75
N LEU A 34 -7.73 -10.97 -1.16
CA LEU A 34 -6.70 -11.68 -1.93
C LEU A 34 -6.12 -12.85 -1.14
N ARG A 35 -5.84 -12.64 0.14
CA ARG A 35 -5.27 -13.65 1.00
C ARG A 35 -6.18 -14.87 1.10
N TYR A 36 -7.45 -14.67 1.41
CA TYR A 36 -8.39 -15.77 1.67
C TYR A 36 -9.07 -16.32 0.43
N SER A 37 -9.10 -15.57 -0.68
CA SER A 37 -9.77 -16.01 -1.90
C SER A 37 -8.80 -16.52 -2.97
N TRP A 38 -7.56 -16.07 -2.94
CA TRP A 38 -6.62 -16.32 -4.04
C TRP A 38 -5.29 -16.93 -3.60
N VAL A 39 -4.77 -16.53 -2.45
CA VAL A 39 -3.44 -16.97 -1.97
C VAL A 39 -3.54 -18.28 -1.16
N GLU A 40 -4.45 -18.35 -0.20
CA GLU A 40 -4.57 -19.48 0.72
C GLU A 40 -5.37 -20.69 0.20
N PRO A 41 -6.40 -20.55 -0.67
CA PRO A 41 -7.18 -21.72 -1.08
C PRO A 41 -6.33 -22.79 -1.77
N GLU A 42 -6.38 -24.00 -1.24
CA GLU A 42 -5.65 -25.15 -1.80
C GLU A 42 -6.10 -25.50 -3.22
N ALA A 43 -7.38 -25.34 -3.51
CA ALA A 43 -7.93 -25.61 -4.84
C ALA A 43 -7.24 -24.76 -5.90
N ILE A 44 -7.00 -23.47 -5.62
CA ILE A 44 -6.31 -22.56 -6.53
C ILE A 44 -4.83 -22.94 -6.65
N GLY A 45 -4.19 -23.29 -5.54
CA GLY A 45 -2.80 -23.75 -5.55
C GLY A 45 -2.64 -25.02 -6.38
N ASN A 46 -3.54 -25.99 -6.23
CA ASN A 46 -3.52 -27.23 -7.01
C ASN A 46 -3.77 -26.96 -8.50
N MET A 47 -4.69 -26.04 -8.83
CA MET A 47 -4.97 -25.67 -10.21
C MET A 47 -3.72 -25.08 -10.88
N CYS A 48 -2.98 -24.22 -10.17
CA CYS A 48 -1.77 -23.62 -10.70
C CYS A 48 -0.62 -24.61 -10.85
N LYS A 49 -0.63 -25.70 -10.08
CA LYS A 49 0.38 -26.78 -10.21
C LYS A 49 0.03 -27.79 -11.29
N SER A 50 -1.22 -27.79 -11.78
CA SER A 50 -1.68 -28.72 -12.80
C SER A 50 -1.24 -28.27 -14.19
N ALA A 51 -1.39 -29.19 -15.18
CA ALA A 51 -1.11 -28.88 -16.59
C ALA A 51 -2.07 -27.86 -17.19
N GLN A 52 -3.15 -27.53 -16.48
CA GLN A 52 -4.16 -26.56 -16.92
C GLN A 52 -3.94 -25.19 -16.27
N ALA A 53 -2.70 -24.83 -15.96
CA ALA A 53 -2.36 -23.54 -15.35
C ALA A 53 -2.86 -22.39 -16.24
N VAL A 54 -3.58 -21.42 -15.63
CA VAL A 54 -4.08 -20.24 -16.32
C VAL A 54 -3.06 -19.10 -16.25
N TRP A 55 -3.26 -18.10 -17.10
CA TRP A 55 -2.32 -16.99 -17.26
C TRP A 55 -2.05 -16.21 -15.96
N TRP A 56 -2.99 -16.20 -15.02
CA TRP A 56 -2.83 -15.46 -13.77
C TRP A 56 -2.03 -16.23 -12.70
N CYS A 57 -1.72 -17.51 -12.92
CA CYS A 57 -0.93 -18.27 -11.96
C CYS A 57 0.48 -17.70 -11.73
N PRO A 58 1.21 -17.22 -12.75
CA PRO A 58 2.49 -16.52 -12.51
C PRO A 58 2.35 -15.27 -11.65
N LEU A 59 1.24 -14.52 -11.80
CA LEU A 59 0.96 -13.36 -10.96
C LEU A 59 0.73 -13.75 -9.50
N ARG A 60 -0.01 -14.83 -9.28
CA ARG A 60 -0.23 -15.36 -7.94
C ARG A 60 1.10 -15.79 -7.30
N THR A 61 1.92 -16.53 -8.03
CA THR A 61 3.24 -16.96 -7.55
C THR A 61 4.12 -15.76 -7.24
N GLY A 62 4.12 -14.75 -8.11
CA GLY A 62 4.86 -13.51 -7.88
C GLY A 62 4.42 -12.79 -6.62
N LEU A 63 3.11 -12.71 -6.36
CA LEU A 63 2.58 -12.10 -5.15
C LEU A 63 3.03 -12.87 -3.90
N ILE A 64 2.95 -14.21 -3.93
CA ILE A 64 3.37 -15.03 -2.81
C ILE A 64 4.87 -14.84 -2.53
N VAL A 65 5.70 -14.86 -3.56
CA VAL A 65 7.15 -14.65 -3.41
C VAL A 65 7.43 -13.25 -2.86
N ALA A 66 6.75 -12.23 -3.37
CA ALA A 66 6.92 -10.87 -2.89
C ALA A 66 6.55 -10.73 -1.41
N THR A 67 5.50 -11.41 -0.97
CA THR A 67 5.10 -11.37 0.44
C THR A 67 6.05 -12.16 1.33
N GLU A 68 6.58 -13.29 0.84
CA GLU A 68 7.58 -14.07 1.59
C GLU A 68 8.88 -13.28 1.81
N TRP A 69 9.30 -12.51 0.82
CA TRP A 69 10.49 -11.66 0.92
C TRP A 69 10.20 -10.34 1.62
N LYS A 70 8.97 -10.15 2.11
CA LYS A 70 8.51 -8.90 2.73
C LYS A 70 8.63 -7.70 1.80
N GLY A 71 8.58 -7.95 0.49
CA GLY A 71 8.72 -6.91 -0.53
C GLY A 71 7.65 -5.83 -0.43
N VAL A 72 6.41 -6.22 -0.13
CA VAL A 72 5.30 -5.29 0.03
C VAL A 72 5.58 -4.33 1.20
N GLY A 73 6.07 -4.86 2.33
CA GLY A 73 6.44 -4.03 3.47
C GLY A 73 7.60 -3.09 3.14
N TYR A 74 8.62 -3.59 2.47
CA TYR A 74 9.76 -2.76 2.07
C TYR A 74 9.35 -1.66 1.09
N LEU A 75 8.44 -1.94 0.17
CA LEU A 75 7.90 -0.91 -0.73
C LEU A 75 7.18 0.19 0.06
N SER A 76 6.39 -0.19 1.07
CA SER A 76 5.72 0.79 1.92
C SER A 76 6.73 1.69 2.61
N VAL A 77 7.78 1.11 3.20
CA VAL A 77 8.84 1.89 3.86
C VAL A 77 9.56 2.79 2.86
N ALA A 78 9.87 2.28 1.67
CA ALA A 78 10.55 3.05 0.63
C ALA A 78 9.73 4.28 0.23
N PHE A 79 8.43 4.11 -0.04
CA PHE A 79 7.57 5.24 -0.38
C PHE A 79 7.37 6.20 0.79
N ALA A 80 7.32 5.67 2.02
CA ALA A 80 7.24 6.52 3.21
C ALA A 80 8.49 7.39 3.35
N LEU A 81 9.67 6.83 3.09
CA LEU A 81 10.92 7.59 3.09
C LEU A 81 10.94 8.64 1.98
N LEU A 82 10.45 8.30 0.78
CA LEU A 82 10.34 9.26 -0.31
C LEU A 82 9.38 10.41 0.03
N SER A 83 8.38 10.15 0.87
CA SER A 83 7.45 11.19 1.30
C SER A 83 8.08 12.25 2.19
N LEU A 84 9.28 12.00 2.71
CA LEU A 84 10.01 12.99 3.51
C LEU A 84 10.66 14.07 2.66
N ALA A 85 10.80 13.84 1.35
CA ALA A 85 11.41 14.80 0.45
C ALA A 85 10.41 15.89 0.03
N PRO A 86 10.81 17.19 -0.06
CA PRO A 86 9.96 18.22 -0.64
C PRO A 86 9.88 18.03 -2.17
N PRO A 87 8.84 18.56 -2.86
CA PRO A 87 7.76 19.42 -2.38
C PRO A 87 6.58 18.65 -1.76
N TYR A 88 5.73 19.35 -1.04
CA TYR A 88 4.60 18.74 -0.31
C TYR A 88 3.65 17.91 -1.17
N ARG A 89 3.40 18.32 -2.41
CA ARG A 89 2.51 17.55 -3.29
C ARG A 89 3.02 16.16 -3.56
N ARG A 90 4.32 16.05 -3.86
CA ARG A 90 4.96 14.74 -4.05
C ARG A 90 4.98 13.94 -2.76
N ALA A 91 5.27 14.62 -1.65
CA ALA A 91 5.26 13.99 -0.34
C ALA A 91 3.90 13.38 -0.01
N ILE A 92 2.80 14.08 -0.29
CA ILE A 92 1.45 13.58 -0.06
C ILE A 92 1.18 12.36 -0.93
N ILE A 93 1.53 12.41 -2.22
CA ILE A 93 1.33 11.30 -3.14
C ILE A 93 2.10 10.06 -2.68
N PHE A 94 3.39 10.22 -2.35
CA PHE A 94 4.20 9.11 -1.88
C PHE A 94 3.70 8.54 -0.55
N ALA A 95 3.24 9.40 0.35
CA ALA A 95 2.66 8.96 1.62
C ALA A 95 1.38 8.16 1.40
N PHE A 96 0.50 8.59 0.48
CA PHE A 96 -0.70 7.84 0.14
C PHE A 96 -0.38 6.47 -0.45
N ILE A 97 0.61 6.41 -1.35
CA ILE A 97 1.06 5.13 -1.93
C ILE A 97 1.60 4.23 -0.82
N ALA A 98 2.42 4.77 0.09
CA ALA A 98 2.94 4.01 1.23
C ALA A 98 1.83 3.47 2.11
N MET A 99 0.80 4.28 2.38
CA MET A 99 -0.35 3.86 3.19
C MET A 99 -1.15 2.75 2.50
N ALA A 100 -1.36 2.85 1.20
CA ALA A 100 -2.07 1.83 0.44
C ALA A 100 -1.31 0.50 0.47
N ILE A 101 -0.03 0.53 0.12
CA ILE A 101 0.82 -0.66 0.10
C ILE A 101 0.96 -1.24 1.51
N GLY A 102 1.16 -0.38 2.51
CA GLY A 102 1.30 -0.80 3.90
C GLY A 102 0.04 -1.44 4.46
N GLY A 103 -1.14 -0.90 4.11
CA GLY A 103 -2.41 -1.48 4.50
C GLY A 103 -2.58 -2.90 3.97
N ALA A 104 -2.29 -3.11 2.69
CA ALA A 104 -2.29 -4.44 2.09
C ALA A 104 -1.24 -5.34 2.74
N GLY A 105 -0.04 -4.80 3.01
CA GLY A 105 1.05 -5.54 3.62
C GLY A 105 0.77 -6.04 5.03
N LEU A 106 -0.02 -5.30 5.80
CA LEU A 106 -0.42 -5.73 7.14
C LEU A 106 -1.15 -7.07 7.11
N VAL A 107 -1.96 -7.27 6.10
CA VAL A 107 -2.76 -8.49 5.96
C VAL A 107 -2.01 -9.59 5.21
N LEU A 108 -1.08 -9.21 4.32
CA LEU A 108 -0.32 -10.14 3.48
C LEU A 108 1.02 -10.56 4.12
N TYR A 109 1.01 -10.84 5.43
CA TYR A 109 2.16 -11.40 6.17
C TYR A 109 3.36 -10.45 6.29
N ASN A 110 3.19 -9.17 6.03
CA ASN A 110 4.27 -8.17 6.06
C ASN A 110 4.12 -7.13 7.17
N ALA A 111 3.39 -7.46 8.23
CA ALA A 111 3.05 -6.50 9.29
C ALA A 111 4.28 -5.88 9.97
N THR A 112 5.34 -6.69 10.17
CA THR A 112 6.56 -6.22 10.86
C THR A 112 7.30 -5.13 10.09
N VAL A 113 7.24 -5.16 8.76
CA VAL A 113 7.91 -4.18 7.90
C VAL A 113 6.92 -3.11 7.44
N ALA A 114 5.68 -3.49 7.14
CA ALA A 114 4.65 -2.55 6.69
C ALA A 114 4.21 -1.60 7.81
N GLY A 115 4.20 -2.06 9.07
CA GLY A 115 3.84 -1.23 10.21
C GLY A 115 4.63 0.06 10.30
N PRO A 116 5.98 -0.03 10.35
CA PRO A 116 6.83 1.15 10.34
C PRO A 116 6.59 2.08 9.14
N GLY A 117 6.36 1.52 7.95
CA GLY A 117 6.05 2.29 6.76
C GLY A 117 4.76 3.09 6.90
N LEU A 118 3.71 2.44 7.43
CA LEU A 118 2.43 3.09 7.72
C LEU A 118 2.58 4.22 8.74
N LEU A 119 3.30 3.96 9.84
CA LEU A 119 3.51 4.95 10.88
C LEU A 119 4.27 6.16 10.35
N LEU A 120 5.34 5.94 9.60
CA LEU A 120 6.15 7.02 9.05
C LEU A 120 5.33 7.86 8.07
N ALA A 121 4.58 7.22 7.17
CA ALA A 121 3.73 7.91 6.21
C ALA A 121 2.63 8.71 6.92
N LEU A 122 1.98 8.11 7.93
CA LEU A 122 0.92 8.76 8.67
C LEU A 122 1.45 9.97 9.46
N LEU A 123 2.61 9.82 10.11
CA LEU A 123 3.25 10.93 10.83
C LEU A 123 3.61 12.07 9.87
N ARG A 124 4.09 11.74 8.68
CA ARG A 124 4.39 12.75 7.67
C ARG A 124 3.14 13.51 7.25
N LEU A 125 2.04 12.81 6.99
CA LEU A 125 0.77 13.43 6.62
C LEU A 125 0.19 14.26 7.76
N ALA A 126 0.27 13.78 8.99
CA ALA A 126 -0.18 14.53 10.15
C ALA A 126 0.63 15.81 10.35
N TRP A 127 1.94 15.73 10.12
CA TRP A 127 2.82 16.89 10.20
C TRP A 127 2.47 17.93 9.14
N ILE A 128 2.25 17.49 7.89
CA ILE A 128 1.84 18.37 6.80
C ILE A 128 0.50 19.02 7.12
N GLU A 129 -0.46 18.23 7.61
CA GLU A 129 -1.80 18.71 7.98
C GLU A 129 -1.70 19.80 9.07
N SER A 130 -0.87 19.60 10.09
CA SER A 130 -0.71 20.57 11.17
C SER A 130 -0.08 21.87 10.70
N ARG A 131 0.81 21.81 9.69
CA ARG A 131 1.49 22.98 9.14
C ARG A 131 0.59 23.80 8.22
N HIS A 132 -0.40 23.17 7.61
CA HIS A 132 -1.28 23.80 6.62
C HIS A 132 -2.74 23.90 7.11
N ALA A 133 -2.94 23.70 8.42
CA ALA A 133 -4.27 23.85 9.02
C ALA A 133 -4.63 25.33 9.18
#